data_981e45a3d98e055a5c852d1542617fb4
#
_entry.id   981e45a3d98e055a5c852d1542617fb4
#
_cell.length_a   1.000
_cell.length_b   1.000
_cell.length_c   1.000
_cell.angle_alpha   90.00
_cell.angle_beta   90.00
_cell.angle_gamma   90.00
#
_symmetry.space_group_name_H-M   'P 1'
#
loop_
_entity.id
_entity.type
_entity.pdbx_description
1 polymer ?
#
loop_
_entity_poly.entity_id
_entity_poly.type
_entity_poly.pdbx_seq_one_letter_code
_entity_poly.pdbx_strand_id
1 'polypeptide(L)'
;MAPTDLPDTLRLSLLDRSRTRHGESHASAVESTLRRAEHADRLGLHRYWTAEHHAVPGIASGSPPLLIAAAAARTERIRLGSGGVMLPNHRPLVVAEQFAVLEAMHPGRIDLGVGRSLGFTAPVREALGVSEYDTDAFDRDIAAVRDFLHGRGPVTALPVVEDPPPMFVLATGRGLEVAARAGLPVVVGGPRLLADPTPLERYREAFRPDGADSEPYVVMSLEVMIADSTDAARELLLPEAWAMAESRETGAFGPLRPVEEILDRKFRPQQLRRMEEWMGTAVHGDAEKVAGEIAALVERTGAD
;
A
#
# COMPACT_ATOMS: atom_id res chain seq x y z
N MET A 1 11.41 -18.84 -26.27
CA MET A 1 11.63 -18.65 -24.84
C MET A 1 10.33 -19.04 -24.17
N ALA A 2 10.30 -20.09 -23.38
CA ALA A 2 9.09 -20.47 -22.68
C ALA A 2 8.71 -19.30 -21.74
N PRO A 3 7.46 -18.90 -21.71
CA PRO A 3 7.08 -17.78 -20.93
C PRO A 3 6.95 -18.20 -19.47
N THR A 4 7.67 -17.48 -18.64
CA THR A 4 6.99 -16.80 -17.58
C THR A 4 6.53 -17.66 -16.41
N ASP A 5 7.39 -18.55 -15.95
CA ASP A 5 7.27 -18.97 -14.58
C ASP A 5 7.80 -17.82 -13.72
N LEU A 6 6.91 -17.20 -12.96
CA LEU A 6 7.31 -16.29 -11.89
C LEU A 6 8.31 -17.06 -11.00
N PRO A 7 9.37 -16.43 -10.50
CA PRO A 7 10.28 -17.11 -9.58
C PRO A 7 9.50 -17.75 -8.44
N ASP A 8 9.76 -19.01 -8.11
CA ASP A 8 9.13 -19.73 -6.99
C ASP A 8 9.28 -18.99 -5.66
N THR A 9 10.27 -18.12 -5.57
CA THR A 9 10.54 -17.26 -4.41
C THR A 9 9.68 -16.00 -4.38
N LEU A 10 9.06 -15.60 -5.49
CA LEU A 10 8.26 -14.37 -5.56
C LEU A 10 7.00 -14.48 -4.70
N ARG A 11 6.81 -13.50 -3.84
CA ARG A 11 5.68 -13.44 -2.93
C ARG A 11 4.66 -12.40 -3.36
N LEU A 12 3.49 -12.87 -3.79
CA LEU A 12 2.39 -11.99 -4.17
C LEU A 12 1.59 -11.55 -2.94
N SER A 13 1.28 -10.27 -2.90
CA SER A 13 0.53 -9.63 -1.83
C SER A 13 -0.56 -8.71 -2.40
N LEU A 14 -1.57 -8.39 -1.62
CA LEU A 14 -2.60 -7.42 -1.99
C LEU A 14 -2.54 -6.17 -1.09
N LEU A 15 -2.65 -5.00 -1.72
CA LEU A 15 -2.90 -3.72 -1.07
C LEU A 15 -4.32 -3.27 -1.37
N ASP A 16 -5.15 -3.13 -0.34
CA ASP A 16 -6.55 -2.72 -0.44
C ASP A 16 -6.76 -1.29 0.07
N ARG A 17 -7.40 -0.48 -0.73
CA ARG A 17 -7.78 0.91 -0.40
C ARG A 17 -9.24 1.03 0.07
N SER A 18 -9.98 -0.07 0.23
CA SER A 18 -11.42 -0.07 0.54
C SER A 18 -12.22 0.81 -0.42
N ARG A 19 -12.02 0.62 -1.74
CA ARG A 19 -12.67 1.45 -2.77
C ARG A 19 -14.18 1.32 -2.69
N THR A 20 -14.86 2.46 -2.63
CA THR A 20 -16.31 2.53 -2.70
C THR A 20 -16.79 2.48 -4.15
N ARG A 21 -18.01 2.01 -4.38
CA ARG A 21 -18.65 1.95 -5.70
C ARG A 21 -19.86 2.84 -5.73
N HIS A 22 -20.13 3.44 -6.89
CA HIS A 22 -21.30 4.27 -7.10
C HIS A 22 -22.60 3.46 -6.85
N GLY A 23 -23.51 4.02 -6.07
CA GLY A 23 -24.74 3.34 -5.68
C GLY A 23 -24.61 2.35 -4.50
N GLU A 24 -23.40 2.08 -4.01
CA GLU A 24 -23.17 1.25 -2.83
C GLU A 24 -22.87 2.07 -1.57
N SER A 25 -23.13 1.48 -0.41
CA SER A 25 -22.80 2.12 0.87
C SER A 25 -21.31 1.99 1.20
N HIS A 26 -20.78 2.89 2.03
CA HIS A 26 -19.42 2.73 2.57
C HIS A 26 -19.29 1.44 3.41
N ALA A 27 -20.35 0.98 4.06
CA ALA A 27 -20.36 -0.30 4.78
C ALA A 27 -20.12 -1.48 3.84
N SER A 28 -20.66 -1.44 2.60
CA SER A 28 -20.41 -2.46 1.58
C SER A 28 -18.93 -2.48 1.16
N ALA A 29 -18.27 -1.33 1.10
CA ALA A 29 -16.83 -1.25 0.78
C ALA A 29 -15.99 -1.89 1.89
N VAL A 30 -16.29 -1.60 3.17
CA VAL A 30 -15.63 -2.22 4.32
C VAL A 30 -15.81 -3.74 4.31
N GLU A 31 -17.05 -4.23 4.13
CA GLU A 31 -17.32 -5.67 4.06
C GLU A 31 -16.61 -6.33 2.87
N SER A 32 -16.51 -5.63 1.74
CA SER A 32 -15.77 -6.12 0.56
C SER A 32 -14.27 -6.22 0.83
N THR A 33 -13.69 -5.30 1.62
CA THR A 33 -12.30 -5.38 2.10
C THR A 33 -12.07 -6.65 2.91
N LEU A 34 -12.95 -6.96 3.86
CA LEU A 34 -12.83 -8.15 4.69
C LEU A 34 -12.97 -9.44 3.88
N ARG A 35 -13.94 -9.50 2.95
CA ARG A 35 -14.08 -10.65 2.04
C ARG A 35 -12.88 -10.85 1.12
N ARG A 36 -12.23 -9.76 0.65
CA ARG A 36 -11.00 -9.88 -0.14
C ARG A 36 -9.84 -10.43 0.69
N ALA A 37 -9.74 -10.06 1.97
CA ALA A 37 -8.75 -10.64 2.87
C ALA A 37 -8.95 -12.16 3.04
N GLU A 38 -10.19 -12.61 3.28
CA GLU A 38 -10.54 -14.03 3.33
C GLU A 38 -10.21 -14.77 2.01
N HIS A 39 -10.47 -14.12 0.88
CA HIS A 39 -10.16 -14.70 -0.43
C HIS A 39 -8.65 -14.80 -0.67
N ALA A 40 -7.91 -13.76 -0.33
CA ALA A 40 -6.45 -13.74 -0.40
C ALA A 40 -5.80 -14.83 0.46
N ASP A 41 -6.34 -15.06 1.67
CA ASP A 41 -5.89 -16.13 2.57
C ASP A 41 -6.15 -17.52 1.96
N ARG A 42 -7.33 -17.76 1.39
CA ARG A 42 -7.66 -19.01 0.72
C ARG A 42 -6.77 -19.30 -0.49
N LEU A 43 -6.42 -18.25 -1.24
CA LEU A 43 -5.52 -18.35 -2.41
C LEU A 43 -4.05 -18.52 -2.02
N GLY A 44 -3.69 -18.41 -0.74
CA GLY A 44 -2.32 -18.53 -0.27
C GLY A 44 -1.45 -17.33 -0.60
N LEU A 45 -2.03 -16.14 -0.78
CA LEU A 45 -1.24 -14.92 -0.93
C LEU A 45 -0.45 -14.63 0.35
N HIS A 46 0.70 -13.99 0.17
CA HIS A 46 1.64 -13.79 1.27
C HIS A 46 1.16 -12.74 2.27
N ARG A 47 0.67 -11.58 1.77
CA ARG A 47 0.20 -10.47 2.59
C ARG A 47 -1.10 -9.87 2.06
N TYR A 48 -1.89 -9.33 2.97
CA TYR A 48 -3.01 -8.45 2.67
C TYR A 48 -2.91 -7.20 3.53
N TRP A 49 -2.69 -6.06 2.91
CA TRP A 49 -2.54 -4.79 3.59
C TRP A 49 -3.67 -3.83 3.29
N THR A 50 -4.05 -3.03 4.27
CA THR A 50 -5.04 -1.96 4.12
C THR A 50 -4.35 -0.60 4.15
N ALA A 51 -4.69 0.26 3.18
CA ALA A 51 -4.19 1.63 3.14
C ALA A 51 -4.95 2.53 4.11
N GLU A 52 -4.38 3.70 4.43
CA GLU A 52 -5.03 4.74 5.21
C GLU A 52 -5.37 5.95 4.34
N HIS A 53 -6.63 6.36 4.34
CA HIS A 53 -7.10 7.58 3.67
C HIS A 53 -8.23 8.21 4.46
N HIS A 54 -8.15 9.54 4.67
CA HIS A 54 -9.11 10.28 5.48
C HIS A 54 -9.99 11.17 4.61
N ALA A 55 -11.30 11.12 4.85
CA ALA A 55 -12.33 11.95 4.20
C ALA A 55 -12.25 11.95 2.67
N VAL A 56 -11.90 10.80 2.08
CA VAL A 56 -11.90 10.60 0.62
C VAL A 56 -13.20 9.89 0.23
N PRO A 57 -14.09 10.52 -0.57
CA PRO A 57 -15.42 9.95 -0.84
C PRO A 57 -15.40 8.56 -1.48
N GLY A 58 -14.38 8.27 -2.28
CA GLY A 58 -14.20 6.98 -2.97
C GLY A 58 -13.45 5.92 -2.16
N ILE A 59 -13.15 6.15 -0.87
CA ILE A 59 -12.32 5.25 -0.06
C ILE A 59 -12.87 5.17 1.36
N ALA A 60 -13.01 3.97 1.90
CA ALA A 60 -13.57 3.71 3.24
C ALA A 60 -12.51 3.29 4.27
N SER A 61 -11.21 3.35 3.96
CA SER A 61 -10.12 2.88 4.82
C SER A 61 -9.52 4.01 5.70
N GLY A 62 -10.31 4.55 6.61
CA GLY A 62 -9.85 5.61 7.53
C GLY A 62 -9.06 5.11 8.75
N SER A 63 -9.02 3.80 9.00
CA SER A 63 -8.35 3.23 10.18
C SER A 63 -7.82 1.82 9.88
N PRO A 64 -6.60 1.69 9.36
CA PRO A 64 -5.98 0.39 9.09
C PRO A 64 -5.99 -0.55 10.31
N PRO A 65 -5.65 -0.15 11.55
CA PRO A 65 -5.63 -1.07 12.67
C PRO A 65 -6.97 -1.77 12.94
N LEU A 66 -8.09 -1.06 12.75
CA LEU A 66 -9.41 -1.65 12.90
C LEU A 66 -9.75 -2.65 11.80
N LEU A 67 -9.38 -2.32 10.54
CA LEU A 67 -9.58 -3.23 9.40
C LEU A 67 -8.71 -4.47 9.52
N ILE A 68 -7.45 -4.31 9.97
CA ILE A 68 -6.51 -5.41 10.23
C ILE A 68 -7.09 -6.35 11.30
N ALA A 69 -7.55 -5.82 12.44
CA ALA A 69 -8.15 -6.63 13.51
C ALA A 69 -9.35 -7.42 13.00
N ALA A 70 -10.25 -6.79 12.25
CA ALA A 70 -11.42 -7.45 11.68
C ALA A 70 -11.06 -8.50 10.62
N ALA A 71 -10.07 -8.24 9.76
CA ALA A 71 -9.59 -9.20 8.77
C ALA A 71 -8.87 -10.39 9.43
N ALA A 72 -8.08 -10.13 10.48
CA ALA A 72 -7.37 -11.16 11.22
C ALA A 72 -8.31 -12.17 11.89
N ALA A 73 -9.47 -11.70 12.37
CA ALA A 73 -10.51 -12.56 12.93
C ALA A 73 -11.22 -13.45 11.88
N ARG A 74 -11.04 -13.15 10.57
CA ARG A 74 -11.66 -13.89 9.46
C ARG A 74 -10.65 -14.70 8.63
N THR A 75 -9.38 -14.67 8.98
CA THR A 75 -8.28 -15.30 8.21
C THR A 75 -7.39 -16.11 9.15
N GLU A 76 -6.67 -17.10 8.61
CA GLU A 76 -5.90 -18.04 9.43
C GLU A 76 -4.38 -17.91 9.22
N ARG A 77 -3.90 -17.68 7.99
CA ARG A 77 -2.49 -17.79 7.62
C ARG A 77 -1.88 -16.52 7.07
N ILE A 78 -2.65 -15.77 6.27
CA ILE A 78 -2.15 -14.59 5.58
C ILE A 78 -1.62 -13.55 6.57
N ARG A 79 -0.49 -12.93 6.24
CA ARG A 79 0.01 -11.79 7.00
C ARG A 79 -0.86 -10.57 6.70
N LEU A 80 -1.16 -9.80 7.73
CA LEU A 80 -2.03 -8.63 7.65
C LEU A 80 -1.28 -7.38 8.09
N GLY A 81 -1.52 -6.27 7.42
CA GLY A 81 -0.78 -5.07 7.77
C GLY A 81 -1.38 -3.78 7.21
N SER A 82 -0.70 -2.69 7.50
CA SER A 82 -0.99 -1.38 6.93
C SER A 82 -0.12 -1.08 5.72
N GLY A 83 -0.73 -0.50 4.70
CA GLY A 83 -0.02 -0.12 3.49
C GLY A 83 -0.27 1.34 3.06
N GLY A 84 0.01 2.28 3.96
CA GLY A 84 0.57 2.31 5.32
C GLY A 84 -0.16 3.25 6.23
N VAL A 85 0.18 3.18 7.51
CA VAL A 85 -0.21 4.23 8.45
C VAL A 85 0.37 5.57 7.98
N MET A 86 -0.48 6.58 7.87
CA MET A 86 -0.07 7.96 7.55
C MET A 86 0.54 8.59 8.82
N LEU A 87 1.79 8.23 9.14
CA LEU A 87 2.44 8.50 10.42
C LEU A 87 2.37 9.96 10.89
N PRO A 88 2.42 10.98 10.00
CA PRO A 88 2.24 12.39 10.40
C PRO A 88 0.93 12.68 11.13
N ASN A 89 -0.12 11.90 10.92
CA ASN A 89 -1.43 12.11 11.54
C ASN A 89 -1.55 11.42 12.90
N HIS A 90 -0.51 10.73 13.36
CA HIS A 90 -0.55 9.89 14.56
C HIS A 90 0.55 10.24 15.57
N ARG A 91 0.35 9.78 16.80
CA ARG A 91 1.41 9.79 17.82
C ARG A 91 2.16 8.47 17.77
N PRO A 92 3.50 8.46 17.70
CA PRO A 92 4.31 7.25 17.60
C PRO A 92 3.98 6.19 18.67
N LEU A 93 3.78 6.57 19.92
CA LEU A 93 3.39 5.64 20.98
C LEU A 93 2.05 4.95 20.71
N VAL A 94 1.05 5.72 20.23
CA VAL A 94 -0.29 5.15 19.93
C VAL A 94 -0.20 4.15 18.79
N VAL A 95 0.58 4.44 17.75
CA VAL A 95 0.82 3.50 16.64
C VAL A 95 1.51 2.23 17.15
N ALA A 96 2.56 2.38 17.97
CA ALA A 96 3.27 1.26 18.55
C ALA A 96 2.33 0.37 19.39
N GLU A 97 1.51 0.95 20.26
CA GLU A 97 0.57 0.19 21.09
C GLU A 97 -0.52 -0.49 20.26
N GLN A 98 -1.08 0.17 19.24
CA GLN A 98 -2.06 -0.46 18.34
C GLN A 98 -1.49 -1.70 17.65
N PHE A 99 -0.26 -1.64 17.16
CA PHE A 99 0.38 -2.77 16.48
C PHE A 99 0.90 -3.84 17.46
N ALA A 100 1.30 -3.45 18.67
CA ALA A 100 1.59 -4.41 19.74
C ALA A 100 0.33 -5.19 20.17
N VAL A 101 -0.83 -4.53 20.26
CA VAL A 101 -2.11 -5.20 20.52
C VAL A 101 -2.47 -6.19 19.41
N LEU A 102 -2.33 -5.76 18.14
CA LEU A 102 -2.58 -6.63 16.98
C LEU A 102 -1.67 -7.85 16.98
N GLU A 103 -0.37 -7.67 17.23
CA GLU A 103 0.60 -8.75 17.30
C GLU A 103 0.32 -9.71 18.47
N ALA A 104 -0.04 -9.19 19.64
CA ALA A 104 -0.45 -10.01 20.79
C ALA A 104 -1.72 -10.86 20.51
N MET A 105 -2.65 -10.32 19.70
CA MET A 105 -3.87 -11.05 19.30
C MET A 105 -3.59 -12.08 18.19
N HIS A 106 -2.62 -11.81 17.30
CA HIS A 106 -2.34 -12.59 16.10
C HIS A 106 -0.83 -12.76 15.87
N PRO A 107 -0.13 -13.47 16.76
CA PRO A 107 1.35 -13.55 16.76
C PRO A 107 1.92 -13.99 15.41
N GLY A 108 2.95 -13.29 14.94
CA GLY A 108 3.68 -13.60 13.72
C GLY A 108 2.94 -13.25 12.42
N ARG A 109 1.75 -12.63 12.50
CA ARG A 109 0.93 -12.34 11.31
C ARG A 109 0.79 -10.84 10.99
N ILE A 110 1.34 -9.96 11.79
CA ILE A 110 1.13 -8.52 11.66
C ILE A 110 2.34 -7.85 11.01
N ASP A 111 2.09 -6.89 10.11
CA ASP A 111 3.07 -6.02 9.49
C ASP A 111 2.70 -4.54 9.73
N LEU A 112 3.67 -3.71 10.08
CA LEU A 112 3.48 -2.27 10.23
C LEU A 112 4.11 -1.52 9.05
N GLY A 113 3.34 -1.19 8.02
CA GLY A 113 3.76 -0.26 6.98
C GLY A 113 3.46 1.18 7.39
N VAL A 114 4.42 2.08 7.22
CA VAL A 114 4.29 3.50 7.53
C VAL A 114 4.61 4.37 6.33
N GLY A 115 3.90 5.49 6.19
CA GLY A 115 4.12 6.47 5.14
C GLY A 115 4.08 7.90 5.69
N ARG A 116 4.59 8.85 4.91
CA ARG A 116 4.64 10.27 5.29
C ARG A 116 3.58 11.15 4.62
N SER A 117 2.58 10.55 3.98
CA SER A 117 1.53 11.30 3.32
C SER A 117 0.69 12.11 4.30
N LEU A 118 0.27 13.29 3.87
CA LEU A 118 -0.70 14.13 4.57
C LEU A 118 -2.09 13.95 3.97
N GLY A 119 -3.13 14.41 4.66
CA GLY A 119 -4.49 14.48 4.13
C GLY A 119 -4.54 15.19 2.76
N PHE A 120 -5.40 14.72 1.86
CA PHE A 120 -5.46 15.18 0.47
C PHE A 120 -5.78 16.68 0.32
N THR A 121 -6.66 17.20 1.17
CA THR A 121 -7.13 18.59 1.09
C THR A 121 -6.78 19.37 2.34
N ALA A 122 -6.70 20.69 2.24
CA ALA A 122 -6.42 21.55 3.39
C ALA A 122 -7.43 21.35 4.54
N PRO A 123 -8.76 21.27 4.31
CA PRO A 123 -9.71 20.99 5.39
C PRO A 123 -9.47 19.64 6.09
N VAL A 124 -9.06 18.61 5.35
CA VAL A 124 -8.73 17.30 5.94
C VAL A 124 -7.47 17.39 6.79
N ARG A 125 -6.44 18.09 6.33
CA ARG A 125 -5.21 18.30 7.11
C ARG A 125 -5.48 19.10 8.38
N GLU A 126 -6.32 20.12 8.30
CA GLU A 126 -6.76 20.90 9.46
C GLU A 126 -7.51 20.04 10.48
N ALA A 127 -8.46 19.21 10.02
CA ALA A 127 -9.20 18.29 10.86
C ALA A 127 -8.32 17.23 11.52
N LEU A 128 -7.23 16.81 10.86
CA LEU A 128 -6.22 15.90 11.41
C LEU A 128 -5.18 16.61 12.31
N GLY A 129 -5.19 17.94 12.35
CA GLY A 129 -4.26 18.75 13.15
C GLY A 129 -2.84 18.82 12.59
N VAL A 130 -2.63 18.45 11.31
CA VAL A 130 -1.31 18.41 10.66
C VAL A 130 -1.38 19.07 9.30
N SER A 131 -1.00 20.34 9.22
CA SER A 131 -0.96 21.10 7.96
C SER A 131 0.35 20.94 7.20
N GLU A 132 1.45 20.77 7.92
CA GLU A 132 2.82 20.62 7.40
C GLU A 132 3.53 19.51 8.15
N TYR A 133 4.44 18.84 7.48
CA TYR A 133 5.25 17.79 8.09
C TYR A 133 6.65 17.78 7.48
N ASP A 134 7.61 17.99 8.35
CA ASP A 134 9.03 18.02 8.04
C ASP A 134 9.57 16.61 7.78
N THR A 135 10.51 16.50 6.83
CA THR A 135 11.15 15.22 6.51
C THR A 135 11.92 14.64 7.69
N ASP A 136 12.57 15.49 8.49
CA ASP A 136 13.32 15.06 9.67
C ASP A 136 12.37 14.60 10.80
N ALA A 137 11.13 15.10 10.81
CA ALA A 137 10.09 14.58 11.71
C ALA A 137 9.75 13.13 11.40
N PHE A 138 9.68 12.76 10.13
CA PHE A 138 9.40 11.39 9.73
C PHE A 138 10.48 10.39 10.22
N ASP A 139 11.76 10.77 10.11
CA ASP A 139 12.88 9.99 10.66
C ASP A 139 12.72 9.79 12.19
N ARG A 140 12.43 10.88 12.91
CA ARG A 140 12.23 10.83 14.37
C ARG A 140 11.03 9.96 14.75
N ASP A 141 9.93 10.06 14.02
CA ASP A 141 8.71 9.32 14.34
C ASP A 141 8.87 7.83 14.04
N ILE A 142 9.55 7.44 12.95
CA ILE A 142 9.91 6.04 12.68
C ILE A 142 10.78 5.49 13.81
N ALA A 143 11.83 6.21 14.19
CA ALA A 143 12.71 5.80 15.28
C ALA A 143 11.93 5.65 16.59
N ALA A 144 11.05 6.61 16.91
CA ALA A 144 10.23 6.57 18.11
C ALA A 144 9.26 5.36 18.13
N VAL A 145 8.55 5.07 17.03
CA VAL A 145 7.68 3.88 16.95
C VAL A 145 8.48 2.62 17.21
N ARG A 146 9.64 2.48 16.57
CA ARG A 146 10.51 1.33 16.75
C ARG A 146 11.03 1.21 18.18
N ASP A 147 11.46 2.31 18.77
CA ASP A 147 11.95 2.32 20.16
C ASP A 147 10.86 1.96 21.16
N PHE A 148 9.63 2.42 20.96
CA PHE A 148 8.49 2.02 21.79
C PHE A 148 8.19 0.52 21.67
N LEU A 149 8.16 -0.03 20.43
CA LEU A 149 7.91 -1.45 20.20
C LEU A 149 8.98 -2.35 20.82
N HIS A 150 10.24 -1.90 20.86
CA HIS A 150 11.35 -2.66 21.40
C HIS A 150 11.68 -2.30 22.88
N GLY A 151 10.87 -1.50 23.55
CA GLY A 151 11.09 -1.10 24.93
C GLY A 151 12.33 -0.23 25.17
N ARG A 152 12.80 0.47 24.14
CA ARG A 152 13.96 1.39 24.20
C ARG A 152 13.54 2.85 24.35
N GLY A 153 12.26 3.14 24.30
CA GLY A 153 11.72 4.50 24.44
C GLY A 153 11.68 4.98 25.90
N PRO A 154 11.29 6.25 26.12
CA PRO A 154 11.12 6.81 27.47
C PRO A 154 9.98 6.15 28.26
N VAL A 155 9.08 5.50 27.57
CA VAL A 155 8.03 4.60 28.08
C VAL A 155 7.99 3.35 27.20
N THR A 156 7.45 2.25 27.72
CA THR A 156 7.27 1.00 26.96
C THR A 156 5.87 0.94 26.40
N ALA A 157 5.72 0.64 25.13
CA ALA A 157 4.42 0.32 24.52
C ALA A 157 3.86 -0.97 25.12
N LEU A 158 2.56 -0.98 25.40
CA LEU A 158 1.87 -2.13 25.97
C LEU A 158 0.77 -2.63 25.05
N PRO A 159 0.57 -3.97 24.94
CA PRO A 159 1.28 -5.04 25.63
C PRO A 159 2.73 -5.20 25.13
N VAL A 160 3.62 -5.69 25.97
CA VAL A 160 4.94 -6.12 25.51
C VAL A 160 4.77 -7.41 24.69
N VAL A 161 5.33 -7.43 23.48
CA VAL A 161 5.37 -8.59 22.61
C VAL A 161 6.82 -9.06 22.45
N GLU A 162 7.04 -10.35 22.38
CA GLU A 162 8.38 -10.94 22.27
C GLU A 162 9.02 -10.56 20.93
N ASP A 163 8.26 -10.75 19.86
CA ASP A 163 8.66 -10.41 18.50
C ASP A 163 7.77 -9.25 17.97
N PRO A 164 8.24 -8.01 18.01
CA PRO A 164 7.49 -6.91 17.46
C PRO A 164 7.20 -7.07 15.95
N PRO A 165 6.05 -6.57 15.47
CA PRO A 165 5.71 -6.65 14.05
C PRO A 165 6.78 -5.97 13.18
N PRO A 166 7.21 -6.60 12.06
CA PRO A 166 8.16 -5.99 11.16
C PRO A 166 7.60 -4.68 10.60
N MET A 167 8.46 -3.65 10.56
CA MET A 167 8.13 -2.34 10.01
C MET A 167 8.59 -2.22 8.57
N PHE A 168 7.76 -1.58 7.74
CA PHE A 168 8.03 -1.27 6.33
C PHE A 168 7.83 0.23 6.08
N VAL A 169 8.69 0.83 5.26
CA VAL A 169 8.54 2.23 4.86
C VAL A 169 7.95 2.30 3.44
N LEU A 170 6.77 2.91 3.32
CA LEU A 170 6.21 3.23 2.01
C LEU A 170 6.94 4.46 1.49
N ALA A 171 7.81 4.27 0.52
CA ALA A 171 8.80 5.26 0.15
C ALA A 171 8.81 5.59 -1.34
N THR A 172 9.00 6.88 -1.60
CA THR A 172 9.46 7.41 -2.88
C THR A 172 10.53 8.47 -2.61
N GLY A 173 11.54 8.57 -3.48
CA GLY A 173 12.58 9.58 -3.35
C GLY A 173 13.30 9.54 -1.99
N ARG A 174 13.29 10.64 -1.24
CA ARG A 174 13.99 10.76 0.06
C ARG A 174 13.55 9.74 1.13
N GLY A 175 12.36 9.16 1.02
CA GLY A 175 11.91 8.11 1.94
C GLY A 175 12.76 6.84 1.87
N LEU A 176 13.39 6.55 0.71
CA LEU A 176 14.32 5.43 0.56
C LEU A 176 15.59 5.63 1.40
N GLU A 177 16.09 6.87 1.47
CA GLU A 177 17.26 7.21 2.29
C GLU A 177 16.94 7.04 3.79
N VAL A 178 15.72 7.42 4.21
CA VAL A 178 15.22 7.23 5.58
C VAL A 178 15.19 5.75 5.92
N ALA A 179 14.57 4.93 5.07
CA ALA A 179 14.47 3.49 5.27
C ALA A 179 15.86 2.82 5.32
N ALA A 180 16.76 3.19 4.42
CA ALA A 180 18.13 2.66 4.38
C ALA A 180 18.90 2.95 5.69
N ARG A 181 18.83 4.20 6.19
CA ARG A 181 19.46 4.57 7.47
C ARG A 181 18.86 3.86 8.66
N ALA A 182 17.55 3.61 8.62
CA ALA A 182 16.83 2.93 9.68
C ALA A 182 16.94 1.39 9.61
N GLY A 183 17.56 0.81 8.56
CA GLY A 183 17.63 -0.63 8.36
C GLY A 183 16.26 -1.28 8.14
N LEU A 184 15.35 -0.58 7.45
CA LEU A 184 13.98 -1.00 7.25
C LEU A 184 13.69 -1.38 5.79
N PRO A 185 12.89 -2.43 5.56
CA PRO A 185 12.36 -2.76 4.24
C PRO A 185 11.50 -1.64 3.67
N VAL A 186 11.43 -1.59 2.33
CA VAL A 186 10.69 -0.56 1.61
C VAL A 186 9.54 -1.14 0.78
N VAL A 187 8.46 -0.37 0.69
CA VAL A 187 7.40 -0.58 -0.29
C VAL A 187 7.44 0.57 -1.27
N VAL A 188 7.64 0.25 -2.52
CA VAL A 188 7.86 1.24 -3.57
C VAL A 188 6.87 1.07 -4.71
N GLY A 189 6.55 2.15 -5.37
CA GLY A 189 5.63 2.14 -6.51
C GLY A 189 5.75 3.40 -7.35
N GLY A 190 4.99 3.38 -8.43
CA GLY A 190 4.89 4.49 -9.37
C GLY A 190 5.83 4.38 -10.58
N PRO A 191 5.40 4.98 -11.71
CA PRO A 191 6.01 4.73 -13.02
C PRO A 191 7.48 5.17 -13.12
N ARG A 192 7.89 6.19 -12.38
CA ARG A 192 9.28 6.68 -12.43
C ARG A 192 10.26 5.67 -11.87
N LEU A 193 9.91 5.03 -10.75
CA LEU A 193 10.78 4.06 -10.09
C LEU A 193 10.81 2.73 -10.85
N LEU A 194 9.70 2.38 -11.49
CA LEU A 194 9.62 1.21 -12.36
C LEU A 194 10.44 1.39 -13.65
N ALA A 195 10.58 2.64 -14.13
CA ALA A 195 11.40 2.96 -15.30
C ALA A 195 12.91 3.07 -14.99
N ASP A 196 13.26 3.57 -13.80
CA ASP A 196 14.64 3.77 -13.36
C ASP A 196 14.86 3.16 -11.96
N PRO A 197 15.49 1.99 -11.84
CA PRO A 197 15.74 1.31 -10.56
C PRO A 197 16.92 1.89 -9.77
N THR A 198 17.68 2.84 -10.30
CA THR A 198 18.85 3.46 -9.63
C THR A 198 18.57 3.90 -8.17
N PRO A 199 17.39 4.44 -7.81
CA PRO A 199 17.08 4.74 -6.42
C PRO A 199 17.05 3.51 -5.50
N LEU A 200 16.69 2.32 -6.03
CA LEU A 200 16.69 1.06 -5.27
C LEU A 200 18.11 0.51 -5.07
N GLU A 201 18.99 0.68 -6.06
CA GLU A 201 20.40 0.34 -5.93
C GLU A 201 21.03 1.17 -4.82
N ARG A 202 20.82 2.48 -4.83
CA ARG A 202 21.27 3.39 -3.76
C ARG A 202 20.71 3.05 -2.39
N TYR A 203 19.45 2.63 -2.31
CA TYR A 203 18.85 2.15 -1.07
C TYR A 203 19.62 0.95 -0.54
N ARG A 204 19.90 -0.06 -1.38
CA ARG A 204 20.66 -1.26 -0.98
C ARG A 204 22.08 -0.92 -0.55
N GLU A 205 22.78 -0.07 -1.29
CA GLU A 205 24.14 0.38 -0.97
C GLU A 205 24.22 1.15 0.36
N ALA A 206 23.20 1.97 0.64
CA ALA A 206 23.13 2.78 1.85
C ALA A 206 22.50 2.09 3.05
N PHE A 207 22.01 0.86 2.88
CA PHE A 207 21.30 0.12 3.92
C PHE A 207 22.19 -0.14 5.13
N ARG A 208 21.67 0.16 6.31
CA ARG A 208 22.34 -0.06 7.59
C ARG A 208 21.59 -1.12 8.38
N PRO A 209 22.08 -2.37 8.43
CA PRO A 209 21.42 -3.44 9.17
C PRO A 209 21.14 -3.06 10.64
N ASP A 210 19.93 -3.37 11.11
CA ASP A 210 19.55 -3.24 12.52
C ASP A 210 19.43 -4.64 13.15
N GLY A 211 20.50 -5.40 13.11
CA GLY A 211 20.60 -6.78 13.58
C GLY A 211 21.33 -7.68 12.58
N ALA A 212 21.70 -8.88 13.02
CA ALA A 212 22.53 -9.80 12.23
C ALA A 212 21.82 -10.32 10.95
N ASP A 213 20.50 -10.44 10.99
CA ASP A 213 19.68 -11.01 9.90
C ASP A 213 18.92 -9.93 9.10
N SER A 214 19.23 -8.64 9.31
CA SER A 214 18.59 -7.54 8.61
C SER A 214 19.24 -7.30 7.26
N GLU A 215 18.49 -7.53 6.18
CA GLU A 215 18.89 -7.32 4.79
C GLU A 215 17.96 -6.31 4.09
N PRO A 216 18.44 -5.63 3.02
CA PRO A 216 17.55 -4.81 2.20
C PRO A 216 16.45 -5.67 1.60
N TYR A 217 15.19 -5.26 1.78
CA TYR A 217 14.03 -5.96 1.25
C TYR A 217 13.12 -4.96 0.53
N VAL A 218 12.74 -5.26 -0.71
CA VAL A 218 12.01 -4.35 -1.59
C VAL A 218 10.71 -4.97 -2.05
N VAL A 219 9.59 -4.41 -1.63
CA VAL A 219 8.26 -4.78 -2.11
C VAL A 219 7.82 -3.78 -3.18
N MET A 220 7.40 -4.26 -4.35
CA MET A 220 6.82 -3.40 -5.38
C MET A 220 5.30 -3.34 -5.25
N SER A 221 4.77 -2.11 -5.27
CA SER A 221 3.34 -1.85 -5.37
C SER A 221 2.99 -1.50 -6.81
N LEU A 222 2.17 -2.34 -7.44
CA LEU A 222 1.74 -2.24 -8.83
C LEU A 222 0.22 -2.14 -8.91
N GLU A 223 -0.29 -1.40 -9.89
CA GLU A 223 -1.67 -1.58 -10.33
C GLU A 223 -1.68 -2.74 -11.33
N VAL A 224 -2.41 -3.80 -11.00
CA VAL A 224 -2.48 -5.01 -11.83
C VAL A 224 -3.92 -5.32 -12.17
N MET A 225 -4.19 -5.64 -13.44
CA MET A 225 -5.52 -6.09 -13.89
C MET A 225 -5.38 -7.29 -14.81
N ILE A 226 -5.98 -8.39 -14.41
CA ILE A 226 -5.99 -9.66 -15.19
C ILE A 226 -7.41 -9.95 -15.66
N ALA A 227 -7.55 -10.29 -16.93
CA ALA A 227 -8.79 -10.74 -17.53
C ALA A 227 -8.49 -11.75 -18.67
N ASP A 228 -9.52 -12.23 -19.38
CA ASP A 228 -9.35 -13.20 -20.46
C ASP A 228 -8.62 -12.62 -21.71
N SER A 229 -8.49 -11.31 -21.79
CA SER A 229 -7.74 -10.60 -22.84
C SER A 229 -7.25 -9.24 -22.37
N THR A 230 -6.28 -8.68 -23.10
CA THR A 230 -5.79 -7.31 -22.83
C THR A 230 -6.90 -6.26 -22.94
N ASP A 231 -7.81 -6.40 -23.89
CA ASP A 231 -8.93 -5.45 -24.07
C ASP A 231 -9.92 -5.55 -22.90
N ALA A 232 -10.27 -6.74 -22.46
CA ALA A 232 -11.12 -6.94 -21.29
C ALA A 232 -10.47 -6.41 -20.00
N ALA A 233 -9.17 -6.65 -19.80
CA ALA A 233 -8.43 -6.08 -18.67
C ALA A 233 -8.42 -4.55 -18.71
N ARG A 234 -8.27 -3.96 -19.89
CA ARG A 234 -8.31 -2.53 -20.10
C ARG A 234 -9.68 -1.92 -19.78
N GLU A 235 -10.77 -2.57 -20.15
CA GLU A 235 -12.12 -2.13 -19.77
C GLU A 235 -12.31 -2.13 -18.25
N LEU A 236 -11.82 -3.16 -17.56
CA LEU A 236 -11.89 -3.24 -16.09
C LEU A 236 -11.06 -2.16 -15.37
N LEU A 237 -10.07 -1.57 -16.03
CA LEU A 237 -9.30 -0.42 -15.50
C LEU A 237 -10.04 0.92 -15.63
N LEU A 238 -11.04 1.04 -16.51
CA LEU A 238 -11.74 2.30 -16.78
C LEU A 238 -12.31 2.99 -15.51
N PRO A 239 -12.93 2.28 -14.55
CA PRO A 239 -13.44 2.89 -13.33
C PRO A 239 -12.37 3.65 -12.54
N GLU A 240 -11.21 3.06 -12.36
CA GLU A 240 -10.10 3.69 -11.63
C GLU A 240 -9.45 4.80 -12.47
N ALA A 241 -9.22 4.55 -13.76
CA ALA A 241 -8.68 5.55 -14.68
C ALA A 241 -9.54 6.82 -14.73
N TRP A 242 -10.87 6.66 -14.78
CA TRP A 242 -11.79 7.78 -14.70
C TRP A 242 -11.72 8.49 -13.35
N ALA A 243 -11.78 7.76 -12.24
CA ALA A 243 -11.70 8.35 -10.90
C ALA A 243 -10.41 9.17 -10.72
N MET A 244 -9.28 8.67 -11.25
CA MET A 244 -8.00 9.38 -11.26
C MET A 244 -8.04 10.65 -12.13
N ALA A 245 -8.62 10.57 -13.33
CA ALA A 245 -8.75 11.72 -14.22
C ALA A 245 -9.68 12.79 -13.66
N GLU A 246 -10.82 12.39 -13.09
CA GLU A 246 -11.82 13.26 -12.47
C GLU A 246 -11.27 13.96 -11.22
N SER A 247 -10.49 13.25 -10.41
CA SER A 247 -9.87 13.80 -9.19
C SER A 247 -8.94 14.98 -9.47
N ARG A 248 -8.31 15.02 -10.64
CA ARG A 248 -7.46 16.15 -11.07
C ARG A 248 -8.25 17.42 -11.35
N GLU A 249 -9.55 17.31 -11.57
CA GLU A 249 -10.44 18.44 -11.83
C GLU A 249 -11.23 18.84 -10.59
N THR A 250 -11.67 17.86 -9.81
CA THR A 250 -12.53 18.07 -8.65
C THR A 250 -11.76 18.21 -7.34
N GLY A 251 -10.51 17.76 -7.30
CA GLY A 251 -9.70 17.66 -6.07
C GLY A 251 -10.12 16.51 -5.15
N ALA A 252 -11.02 15.62 -5.59
CA ALA A 252 -11.55 14.53 -4.78
C ALA A 252 -11.64 13.22 -5.57
N PHE A 253 -11.27 12.10 -4.93
CA PHE A 253 -11.50 10.78 -5.47
C PHE A 253 -12.92 10.32 -5.14
N GLY A 254 -13.75 10.19 -6.17
CA GLY A 254 -15.12 9.70 -6.04
C GLY A 254 -15.21 8.18 -5.98
N PRO A 255 -16.42 7.65 -5.71
CA PRO A 255 -16.73 6.23 -5.85
C PRO A 255 -16.52 5.75 -7.30
N LEU A 256 -16.06 4.51 -7.44
CA LEU A 256 -15.88 3.88 -8.74
C LEU A 256 -17.22 3.76 -9.46
N ARG A 257 -17.29 4.25 -10.69
CA ARG A 257 -18.48 4.11 -11.54
C ARG A 257 -18.43 2.77 -12.29
N PRO A 258 -19.59 2.19 -12.64
CA PRO A 258 -19.65 1.02 -13.52
C PRO A 258 -18.97 1.29 -14.87
N VAL A 259 -18.40 0.23 -15.46
CA VAL A 259 -17.73 0.31 -16.77
C VAL A 259 -18.66 0.86 -17.83
N GLU A 260 -19.91 0.38 -17.84
CA GLU A 260 -20.96 0.75 -18.82
C GLU A 260 -21.24 2.26 -18.78
N GLU A 261 -21.34 2.83 -17.58
CA GLU A 261 -21.53 4.29 -17.44
C GLU A 261 -20.35 5.09 -18.01
N ILE A 262 -19.15 4.54 -17.93
CA ILE A 262 -17.94 5.21 -18.44
C ILE A 262 -17.88 5.11 -19.96
N LEU A 263 -18.18 3.96 -20.52
CA LEU A 263 -18.21 3.75 -21.97
C LEU A 263 -19.24 4.63 -22.68
N ASP A 264 -20.38 4.88 -22.04
CA ASP A 264 -21.43 5.77 -22.56
C ASP A 264 -21.11 7.26 -22.46
N ARG A 265 -20.03 7.66 -21.77
CA ARG A 265 -19.66 9.06 -21.56
C ARG A 265 -18.93 9.68 -22.74
N LYS A 266 -19.20 10.95 -22.97
CA LYS A 266 -18.37 11.79 -23.84
C LYS A 266 -17.29 12.48 -23.00
N PHE A 267 -16.05 12.16 -23.29
CA PHE A 267 -14.91 12.74 -22.60
C PHE A 267 -14.29 13.89 -23.39
N ARG A 268 -13.75 14.86 -22.67
CA ARG A 268 -12.86 15.87 -23.25
C ARG A 268 -11.50 15.24 -23.60
N PRO A 269 -10.80 15.73 -24.64
CA PRO A 269 -9.50 15.16 -25.01
C PRO A 269 -8.47 15.09 -23.87
N GLN A 270 -8.51 16.05 -22.95
CA GLN A 270 -7.62 16.05 -21.77
C GLN A 270 -7.96 14.94 -20.77
N GLN A 271 -9.24 14.62 -20.58
CA GLN A 271 -9.67 13.52 -19.70
C GLN A 271 -9.23 12.17 -20.28
N LEU A 272 -9.43 11.95 -21.58
CA LEU A 272 -8.96 10.76 -22.26
C LEU A 272 -7.44 10.59 -22.13
N ARG A 273 -6.67 11.64 -22.38
CA ARG A 273 -5.20 11.56 -22.21
C ARG A 273 -4.80 11.15 -20.80
N ARG A 274 -5.44 11.71 -19.77
CA ARG A 274 -5.14 11.36 -18.36
C ARG A 274 -5.48 9.91 -18.03
N MET A 275 -6.61 9.42 -18.55
CA MET A 275 -7.01 8.02 -18.39
C MET A 275 -5.99 7.09 -19.07
N GLU A 276 -5.61 7.41 -20.32
CA GLU A 276 -4.61 6.65 -21.08
C GLU A 276 -3.24 6.65 -20.38
N GLU A 277 -2.77 7.80 -19.93
CA GLU A 277 -1.52 7.93 -19.19
C GLU A 277 -1.53 7.07 -17.92
N TRP A 278 -2.65 7.08 -17.17
CA TRP A 278 -2.77 6.27 -15.98
C TRP A 278 -2.83 4.76 -16.30
N MET A 279 -3.66 4.35 -17.25
CA MET A 279 -3.77 2.96 -17.67
C MET A 279 -2.44 2.42 -18.23
N GLY A 280 -1.66 3.28 -18.89
CA GLY A 280 -0.32 2.94 -19.36
C GLY A 280 0.71 2.66 -18.25
N THR A 281 0.40 2.99 -16.99
CA THR A 281 1.24 2.65 -15.83
C THR A 281 0.83 1.35 -15.15
N ALA A 282 -0.32 0.79 -15.50
CA ALA A 282 -0.82 -0.46 -14.94
C ALA A 282 -0.33 -1.66 -15.75
N VAL A 283 0.04 -2.73 -15.06
CA VAL A 283 0.31 -4.05 -15.67
C VAL A 283 -1.04 -4.71 -15.95
N HIS A 284 -1.37 -4.97 -17.21
CA HIS A 284 -2.69 -5.49 -17.55
C HIS A 284 -2.71 -6.38 -18.79
N GLY A 285 -3.57 -7.38 -18.77
CA GLY A 285 -3.72 -8.33 -19.86
C GLY A 285 -4.28 -9.67 -19.39
N ASP A 286 -4.02 -10.72 -20.18
CA ASP A 286 -4.23 -12.08 -19.72
C ASP A 286 -3.16 -12.50 -18.69
N ALA A 287 -3.35 -13.64 -18.07
CA ALA A 287 -2.50 -14.10 -16.99
C ALA A 287 -1.04 -14.31 -17.44
N GLU A 288 -0.82 -14.82 -18.65
CA GLU A 288 0.53 -15.07 -19.20
C GLU A 288 1.29 -13.77 -19.42
N LYS A 289 0.66 -12.81 -20.09
CA LYS A 289 1.23 -11.48 -20.31
C LYS A 289 1.57 -10.78 -19.00
N VAL A 290 0.63 -10.76 -18.05
CA VAL A 290 0.82 -10.10 -16.75
C VAL A 290 1.95 -10.76 -15.97
N ALA A 291 2.02 -12.08 -15.93
CA ALA A 291 3.10 -12.81 -15.29
C ALA A 291 4.47 -12.45 -15.91
N GLY A 292 4.56 -12.39 -17.24
CA GLY A 292 5.77 -11.97 -17.95
C GLY A 292 6.22 -10.55 -17.65
N GLU A 293 5.28 -9.62 -17.59
CA GLU A 293 5.60 -8.22 -17.25
C GLU A 293 6.05 -8.08 -15.78
N ILE A 294 5.44 -8.82 -14.84
CA ILE A 294 5.87 -8.84 -13.43
C ILE A 294 7.27 -9.46 -13.31
N ALA A 295 7.53 -10.60 -13.97
CA ALA A 295 8.86 -11.23 -13.95
C ALA A 295 9.96 -10.29 -14.46
N ALA A 296 9.71 -9.59 -15.57
CA ALA A 296 10.65 -8.60 -16.11
C ALA A 296 10.87 -7.40 -15.17
N LEU A 297 9.83 -6.98 -14.44
CA LEU A 297 9.94 -5.93 -13.42
C LEU A 297 10.78 -6.40 -12.23
N VAL A 298 10.56 -7.61 -11.75
CA VAL A 298 11.33 -8.22 -10.65
C VAL A 298 12.80 -8.35 -11.04
N GLU A 299 13.10 -8.90 -12.22
CA GLU A 299 14.49 -9.02 -12.72
C GLU A 299 15.19 -7.65 -12.79
N ARG A 300 14.50 -6.63 -13.32
CA ARG A 300 15.08 -5.30 -13.48
C ARG A 300 15.28 -4.56 -12.15
N THR A 301 14.39 -4.73 -11.20
CA THR A 301 14.39 -3.98 -9.93
C THR A 301 15.05 -4.73 -8.80
N GLY A 302 15.21 -6.05 -8.92
CA GLY A 302 15.64 -6.92 -7.84
C GLY A 302 14.66 -6.89 -6.66
N ALA A 303 13.35 -6.76 -6.91
CA ALA A 303 12.34 -6.83 -5.86
C ALA A 303 12.13 -8.28 -5.39
N ASP A 304 11.69 -8.40 -4.11
CA ASP A 304 11.56 -9.66 -3.39
C ASP A 304 10.15 -10.25 -3.42
#